data_949ab8d41076e5d8df3f8349d90c2900
#
_entry.id   949ab8d41076e5d8df3f8349d90c2900
#
_cell.length_a   1.000
_cell.length_b   1.000
_cell.length_c   1.000
_cell.angle_alpha   90.00
_cell.angle_beta   90.00
_cell.angle_gamma   90.00
#
_symmetry.space_group_name_H-M   'P 1'
#
loop_
_entity.id
_entity.type
_entity.pdbx_description
1 polymer ?
#
loop_
_entity_poly.entity_id
_entity_poly.type
_entity_poly.pdbx_seq_one_letter_code
_entity_poly.pdbx_strand_id
1 'polypeptide(L)'
;VQAQYYTDFLPWLQNCWGILPLVDMLSLVSTRMISEDDPEQAIYDMAHLYENMIMRNRTHGGYKVLLDDLWRFCEQFNADMVILWEHMSCKALDGMHGMFEEQARIHGIKLIWATHDLMDPRVVPRASLRQDVNRYMRSVLREEPLDPSLEDIDDGSSW
;
A
#
# COMPACT_ATOMS: atom_id res chain seq x y z
N VAL A 1 -4.10 -2.04 -1.24
CA VAL A 1 -5.25 -1.69 -0.38
C VAL A 1 -4.68 -1.31 0.97
N GLN A 2 -5.02 -0.13 1.46
CA GLN A 2 -4.64 0.29 2.80
C GLN A 2 -5.28 -0.65 3.82
N ALA A 3 -4.50 -1.12 4.77
CA ALA A 3 -5.03 -1.87 5.91
C ALA A 3 -5.76 -0.89 6.85
N GLN A 4 -6.97 -0.51 6.50
CA GLN A 4 -7.77 0.49 7.21
C GLN A 4 -8.03 0.15 8.68
N TYR A 5 -7.85 -1.12 9.03
CA TYR A 5 -8.04 -1.59 10.40
C TYR A 5 -6.81 -1.41 11.31
N TYR A 6 -5.69 -0.97 10.76
CA TYR A 6 -4.43 -0.83 11.48
C TYR A 6 -4.01 0.64 11.53
N THR A 7 -4.83 1.45 12.17
CA THR A 7 -4.65 2.91 12.24
C THR A 7 -3.34 3.35 12.89
N ASP A 8 -2.75 2.50 13.69
CA ASP A 8 -1.48 2.73 14.38
C ASP A 8 -0.24 2.25 13.60
N PHE A 9 -0.42 1.52 12.51
CA PHE A 9 0.69 1.00 11.72
C PHE A 9 1.56 2.09 11.07
N LEU A 10 0.95 3.12 10.49
CA LEU A 10 1.70 4.21 9.87
C LEU A 10 2.50 5.03 10.89
N PRO A 11 1.92 5.44 12.03
CA PRO A 11 2.70 6.01 13.14
C PRO A 11 3.81 5.09 13.65
N TRP A 12 3.56 3.78 13.72
CA TRP A 12 4.57 2.82 14.11
C TRP A 12 5.73 2.77 13.11
N LEU A 13 5.47 2.72 11.81
CA LEU A 13 6.52 2.77 10.77
C LEU A 13 7.41 3.98 10.93
N GLN A 14 6.82 5.14 11.19
CA GLN A 14 7.54 6.38 11.35
C GLN A 14 8.36 6.39 12.65
N ASN A 15 7.77 6.01 13.77
CA ASN A 15 8.42 6.11 15.08
C ASN A 15 9.45 5.00 15.29
N CYS A 16 9.16 3.78 14.83
CA CYS A 16 10.06 2.64 15.01
C CYS A 16 11.20 2.64 13.98
N TRP A 17 10.91 2.91 12.71
CA TRP A 17 11.86 2.73 11.62
C TRP A 17 12.21 4.01 10.86
N GLY A 18 11.57 5.13 11.15
CA GLY A 18 11.75 6.37 10.39
C GLY A 18 11.18 6.32 8.96
N ILE A 19 10.30 5.36 8.68
CA ILE A 19 9.67 5.21 7.37
C ILE A 19 8.50 6.18 7.28
N LEU A 20 8.61 7.17 6.38
CA LEU A 20 7.57 8.17 6.16
C LEU A 20 6.74 7.79 4.93
N PRO A 21 5.45 7.48 5.08
CA PRO A 21 4.56 7.28 3.94
C PRO A 21 4.37 8.59 3.16
N LEU A 22 4.75 8.60 1.88
CA LEU A 22 4.65 9.77 1.00
C LEU A 22 3.34 9.78 0.24
N VAL A 23 2.93 8.63 -0.27
CA VAL A 23 1.75 8.49 -1.11
C VAL A 23 1.18 7.08 -1.00
N ASP A 24 -0.12 6.98 -0.97
CA ASP A 24 -0.85 5.73 -1.18
C ASP A 24 -1.52 5.73 -2.54
N MET A 25 -1.20 4.73 -3.34
CA MET A 25 -1.72 4.64 -4.71
C MET A 25 -3.25 4.53 -4.77
N LEU A 26 -3.93 4.08 -3.73
CA LEU A 26 -5.39 3.98 -3.69
C LEU A 26 -6.06 5.28 -3.26
N SER A 27 -5.35 6.15 -2.57
CA SER A 27 -5.85 7.46 -2.13
C SER A 27 -5.81 8.51 -3.24
N LEU A 28 -5.21 8.19 -4.38
CA LEU A 28 -5.17 9.09 -5.53
C LEU A 28 -6.52 9.01 -6.27
N VAL A 29 -7.36 9.97 -6.00
CA VAL A 29 -8.68 10.11 -6.62
C VAL A 29 -8.68 11.23 -7.66
N SER A 30 -9.62 11.15 -8.62
CA SER A 30 -9.86 12.23 -9.56
C SER A 30 -10.29 13.49 -8.83
N THR A 31 -9.84 14.64 -9.32
CA THR A 31 -10.21 15.97 -8.80
C THR A 31 -11.42 16.58 -9.52
N ARG A 32 -12.19 15.76 -10.24
CA ARG A 32 -13.38 16.25 -10.94
C ARG A 32 -14.41 16.77 -9.94
N MET A 33 -14.86 17.98 -10.18
CA MET A 33 -15.94 18.57 -9.40
C MET A 33 -17.29 17.99 -9.87
N ILE A 34 -18.16 17.71 -8.93
CA ILE A 34 -19.53 17.25 -9.19
C ILE A 34 -20.43 18.48 -9.29
N SER A 35 -21.31 18.52 -10.29
CA SER A 35 -22.28 19.62 -10.45
C SER A 35 -23.23 19.65 -9.26
N GLU A 36 -23.42 20.85 -8.69
CA GLU A 36 -24.38 21.04 -7.58
C GLU A 36 -25.76 21.46 -8.08
N ASP A 37 -25.83 22.06 -9.27
CA ASP A 37 -27.06 22.68 -9.80
C ASP A 37 -27.83 21.77 -10.77
N ASP A 38 -27.17 20.75 -11.33
CA ASP A 38 -27.76 19.85 -12.31
C ASP A 38 -27.61 18.38 -11.84
N PRO A 39 -28.71 17.75 -11.37
CA PRO A 39 -28.68 16.38 -10.89
C PRO A 39 -28.29 15.36 -11.95
N GLU A 40 -28.66 15.58 -13.22
CA GLU A 40 -28.30 14.67 -14.31
C GLU A 40 -26.80 14.76 -14.61
N GLN A 41 -26.27 15.98 -14.71
CA GLN A 41 -24.86 16.22 -14.86
C GLN A 41 -24.06 15.67 -13.65
N ALA A 42 -24.58 15.80 -12.42
CA ALA A 42 -23.96 15.23 -11.23
C ALA A 42 -23.76 13.71 -11.32
N ILE A 43 -24.75 12.99 -11.88
CA ILE A 43 -24.64 11.54 -12.10
C ILE A 43 -23.51 11.22 -13.10
N TYR A 44 -23.42 11.97 -14.19
CA TYR A 44 -22.33 11.81 -15.14
C TYR A 44 -20.97 12.12 -14.54
N ASP A 45 -20.88 13.18 -13.74
CA ASP A 45 -19.63 13.56 -13.06
C ASP A 45 -19.20 12.49 -12.05
N MET A 46 -20.13 11.92 -11.31
CA MET A 46 -19.87 10.78 -10.42
C MET A 46 -19.40 9.55 -11.21
N ALA A 47 -20.06 9.22 -12.33
CA ALA A 47 -19.65 8.12 -13.18
C ALA A 47 -18.20 8.31 -13.69
N HIS A 48 -17.85 9.51 -14.15
CA HIS A 48 -16.50 9.84 -14.56
C HIS A 48 -15.47 9.83 -13.41
N LEU A 49 -15.89 10.20 -12.21
CA LEU A 49 -15.03 10.06 -11.02
C LEU A 49 -14.67 8.59 -10.81
N TYR A 50 -15.65 7.69 -10.89
CA TYR A 50 -15.44 6.24 -10.81
C TYR A 50 -14.59 5.70 -11.97
N GLU A 51 -14.75 6.23 -13.17
CA GLU A 51 -13.91 5.84 -14.32
C GLU A 51 -12.43 6.08 -14.09
N ASN A 52 -12.09 7.15 -13.37
CA ASN A 52 -10.72 7.53 -13.06
C ASN A 52 -10.20 6.95 -11.73
N MET A 53 -11.00 6.15 -11.03
CA MET A 53 -10.52 5.45 -9.84
C MET A 53 -9.43 4.46 -10.20
N ILE A 54 -8.36 4.50 -9.43
CA ILE A 54 -7.17 3.68 -9.63
C ILE A 54 -7.51 2.18 -9.65
N MET A 55 -8.37 1.72 -8.75
CA MET A 55 -8.82 0.32 -8.71
C MET A 55 -9.44 -0.11 -10.03
N ARG A 56 -10.29 0.72 -10.63
CA ARG A 56 -10.91 0.41 -11.91
C ARG A 56 -9.88 0.38 -13.03
N ASN A 57 -9.07 1.39 -13.16
CA ASN A 57 -8.08 1.48 -14.24
C ASN A 57 -7.10 0.31 -14.22
N ARG A 58 -6.70 -0.14 -13.03
CA ARG A 58 -5.77 -1.25 -12.88
C ARG A 58 -6.40 -2.61 -13.12
N THR A 59 -7.65 -2.80 -12.73
CA THR A 59 -8.35 -4.06 -13.00
C THR A 59 -8.69 -4.24 -14.47
N HIS A 60 -8.92 -3.16 -15.20
CA HIS A 60 -9.24 -3.19 -16.64
C HIS A 60 -8.05 -2.92 -17.56
N GLY A 61 -7.05 -2.20 -17.11
CA GLY A 61 -5.85 -1.84 -17.88
C GLY A 61 -4.78 -2.93 -17.96
N GLY A 62 -4.97 -4.04 -17.25
CA GLY A 62 -3.98 -5.11 -17.13
C GLY A 62 -2.80 -4.76 -16.20
N TYR A 63 -1.94 -5.75 -15.98
CA TYR A 63 -0.85 -5.67 -14.99
C TYR A 63 0.16 -4.55 -15.27
N LYS A 64 0.38 -4.20 -16.52
CA LYS A 64 1.32 -3.14 -16.90
C LYS A 64 0.93 -1.79 -16.36
N VAL A 65 -0.36 -1.46 -16.38
CA VAL A 65 -0.86 -0.17 -15.86
C VAL A 65 -0.52 -0.02 -14.38
N LEU A 66 -0.66 -1.10 -13.62
CA LEU A 66 -0.32 -1.09 -12.19
C LEU A 66 1.17 -0.86 -11.97
N LEU A 67 2.02 -1.56 -12.72
CA LEU A 67 3.48 -1.43 -12.62
C LEU A 67 3.94 -0.04 -13.06
N ASP A 68 3.50 0.42 -14.25
CA ASP A 68 3.90 1.71 -14.79
C ASP A 68 3.49 2.87 -13.86
N ASP A 69 2.29 2.81 -13.28
CA ASP A 69 1.84 3.80 -12.30
C ASP A 69 2.69 3.77 -11.03
N LEU A 70 2.98 2.59 -10.50
CA LEU A 70 3.78 2.45 -9.28
C LEU A 70 5.16 3.09 -9.44
N TRP A 71 5.88 2.71 -10.51
CA TRP A 71 7.24 3.22 -10.71
C TRP A 71 7.26 4.70 -11.07
N ARG A 72 6.27 5.17 -11.81
CA ARG A 72 6.09 6.61 -12.05
C ARG A 72 5.91 7.38 -10.74
N PHE A 73 5.13 6.88 -9.78
CA PHE A 73 4.99 7.51 -8.47
C PHE A 73 6.29 7.46 -7.68
N CYS A 74 6.99 6.34 -7.70
CA CYS A 74 8.30 6.26 -7.05
C CYS A 74 9.26 7.35 -7.58
N GLU A 75 9.29 7.57 -8.88
CA GLU A 75 10.10 8.62 -9.49
C GLU A 75 9.60 10.03 -9.11
N GLN A 76 8.29 10.29 -9.23
CA GLN A 76 7.72 11.61 -8.95
C GLN A 76 7.87 12.05 -7.50
N PHE A 77 7.79 11.12 -6.57
CA PHE A 77 7.91 11.39 -5.14
C PHE A 77 9.31 11.10 -4.59
N ASN A 78 10.24 10.68 -5.44
CA ASN A 78 11.59 10.26 -5.04
C ASN A 78 11.54 9.25 -3.88
N ALA A 79 10.71 8.22 -4.04
CA ALA A 79 10.52 7.21 -3.00
C ALA A 79 11.69 6.23 -2.94
N ASP A 80 12.17 5.91 -1.75
CA ASP A 80 13.25 4.94 -1.54
C ASP A 80 12.74 3.50 -1.41
N MET A 81 11.46 3.36 -1.08
CA MET A 81 10.86 2.08 -0.71
C MET A 81 9.39 2.02 -1.09
N VAL A 82 8.95 0.81 -1.38
CA VAL A 82 7.53 0.47 -1.57
C VAL A 82 7.14 -0.60 -0.56
N ILE A 83 6.03 -0.38 0.12
CA ILE A 83 5.35 -1.42 0.91
C ILE A 83 4.11 -1.84 0.15
N LEU A 84 4.11 -3.07 -0.36
CA LEU A 84 2.95 -3.66 -1.02
C LEU A 84 2.07 -4.39 0.01
N TRP A 85 0.88 -3.86 0.20
CA TRP A 85 -0.16 -4.48 1.00
C TRP A 85 -0.83 -5.58 0.19
N GLU A 86 -0.49 -6.81 0.51
CA GLU A 86 -1.02 -7.97 -0.17
C GLU A 86 -2.17 -8.56 0.64
N HIS A 87 -3.36 -8.56 0.05
CA HIS A 87 -4.46 -9.32 0.62
C HIS A 87 -4.27 -10.80 0.27
N MET A 88 -4.19 -11.67 1.26
CA MET A 88 -3.89 -13.10 1.11
C MET A 88 -4.79 -13.87 0.13
N SER A 89 -5.94 -13.30 -0.23
CA SER A 89 -6.87 -13.89 -1.21
C SER A 89 -6.84 -13.18 -2.58
N CYS A 90 -5.96 -12.20 -2.78
CA CYS A 90 -5.88 -11.45 -4.02
C CYS A 90 -5.00 -12.14 -5.05
N LYS A 91 -5.53 -13.14 -5.73
CA LYS A 91 -4.77 -13.92 -6.74
C LYS A 91 -4.15 -13.07 -7.86
N ALA A 92 -4.73 -11.90 -8.15
CA ALA A 92 -4.20 -10.99 -9.16
C ALA A 92 -2.87 -10.37 -8.71
N LEU A 93 -2.81 -9.91 -7.45
CA LEU A 93 -1.58 -9.33 -6.89
C LEU A 93 -0.55 -10.43 -6.60
N ASP A 94 -0.98 -11.55 -5.99
CA ASP A 94 -0.13 -12.69 -5.68
C ASP A 94 0.57 -13.24 -6.93
N GLY A 95 -0.16 -13.31 -8.06
CA GLY A 95 0.39 -13.77 -9.33
C GLY A 95 1.43 -12.81 -9.94
N MET A 96 1.57 -11.61 -9.43
CA MET A 96 2.50 -10.59 -9.91
C MET A 96 3.78 -10.45 -9.07
N HIS A 97 3.96 -11.22 -8.00
CA HIS A 97 5.12 -11.13 -7.12
C HIS A 97 6.45 -11.04 -7.88
N GLY A 98 6.72 -12.01 -8.74
CA GLY A 98 7.97 -12.06 -9.50
C GLY A 98 8.20 -10.81 -10.38
N MET A 99 7.13 -10.25 -10.94
CA MET A 99 7.21 -9.03 -11.74
C MET A 99 7.53 -7.80 -10.89
N PHE A 100 6.91 -7.66 -9.73
CA PHE A 100 7.22 -6.58 -8.79
C PHE A 100 8.66 -6.66 -8.31
N GLU A 101 9.12 -7.84 -7.92
CA GLU A 101 10.49 -8.07 -7.47
C GLU A 101 11.53 -7.74 -8.54
N GLU A 102 11.29 -8.16 -9.78
CA GLU A 102 12.17 -7.87 -10.90
C GLU A 102 12.22 -6.37 -11.19
N GLN A 103 11.06 -5.73 -11.27
CA GLN A 103 10.96 -4.30 -11.56
C GLN A 103 11.56 -3.45 -10.41
N ALA A 104 11.32 -3.81 -9.15
CA ALA A 104 11.92 -3.14 -8.01
C ALA A 104 13.45 -3.15 -8.09
N ARG A 105 14.04 -4.28 -8.49
CA ARG A 105 15.50 -4.36 -8.71
C ARG A 105 15.98 -3.48 -9.86
N ILE A 106 15.22 -3.41 -10.97
CA ILE A 106 15.55 -2.57 -12.11
C ILE A 106 15.52 -1.09 -11.73
N HIS A 107 14.51 -0.66 -10.96
CA HIS A 107 14.36 0.73 -10.50
C HIS A 107 15.22 1.07 -9.27
N GLY A 108 15.87 0.09 -8.65
CA GLY A 108 16.65 0.30 -7.43
C GLY A 108 15.81 0.62 -6.21
N ILE A 109 14.52 0.28 -6.22
CA ILE A 109 13.56 0.52 -5.15
C ILE A 109 13.51 -0.69 -4.21
N LYS A 110 13.50 -0.43 -2.93
CA LYS A 110 13.33 -1.47 -1.90
C LYS A 110 11.85 -1.86 -1.83
N LEU A 111 11.56 -3.17 -1.82
CA LEU A 111 10.20 -3.68 -1.86
C LEU A 111 9.92 -4.58 -0.65
N ILE A 112 8.92 -4.22 0.13
CA ILE A 112 8.42 -5.02 1.24
C ILE A 112 7.03 -5.55 0.89
N TRP A 113 6.83 -6.85 1.08
CA TRP A 113 5.52 -7.47 1.06
C TRP A 113 4.96 -7.53 2.48
N ALA A 114 3.78 -6.95 2.67
CA ALA A 114 3.05 -6.96 3.91
C ALA A 114 1.72 -7.66 3.71
N THR A 115 1.68 -8.94 4.06
CA THR A 115 0.50 -9.78 3.87
C THR A 115 -0.54 -9.49 4.95
N HIS A 116 -1.79 -9.31 4.54
CA HIS A 116 -2.90 -9.05 5.45
C HIS A 116 -4.20 -9.69 4.99
N ASP A 117 -5.18 -9.72 5.87
CA ASP A 117 -6.57 -10.01 5.53
C ASP A 117 -7.44 -8.78 5.86
N LEU A 118 -8.16 -8.27 4.87
CA LEU A 118 -9.06 -7.12 5.05
C LEU A 118 -10.37 -7.48 5.74
N MET A 119 -10.72 -8.76 5.71
CA MET A 119 -12.04 -9.23 6.14
C MET A 119 -12.01 -9.83 7.54
N ASP A 120 -10.93 -10.52 7.87
CA ASP A 120 -10.80 -11.20 9.15
C ASP A 120 -9.40 -11.01 9.76
N PRO A 121 -9.26 -10.10 10.73
CA PRO A 121 -7.96 -9.83 11.37
C PRO A 121 -7.41 -11.02 12.16
N ARG A 122 -8.22 -12.05 12.43
CA ARG A 122 -7.76 -13.27 13.11
C ARG A 122 -6.93 -14.16 12.20
N VAL A 123 -7.11 -14.03 10.86
CA VAL A 123 -6.37 -14.83 9.87
C VAL A 123 -4.93 -14.35 9.74
N VAL A 124 -4.73 -13.03 9.71
CA VAL A 124 -3.40 -12.41 9.72
C VAL A 124 -3.36 -11.39 10.86
N PRO A 125 -2.74 -11.74 11.98
CA PRO A 125 -2.60 -10.83 13.12
C PRO A 125 -1.83 -9.55 12.77
N ARG A 126 -2.15 -8.44 13.40
CA ARG A 126 -1.41 -7.16 13.24
C ARG A 126 0.09 -7.30 13.47
N ALA A 127 0.46 -8.13 14.45
CA ALA A 127 1.86 -8.43 14.73
C ALA A 127 2.60 -8.99 13.51
N SER A 128 1.95 -9.78 12.65
CA SER A 128 2.57 -10.35 11.46
C SER A 128 3.00 -9.27 10.45
N LEU A 129 2.20 -8.20 10.28
CA LEU A 129 2.56 -7.08 9.43
C LEU A 129 3.82 -6.35 9.92
N ARG A 130 3.90 -6.12 11.23
CA ARG A 130 5.09 -5.52 11.85
C ARG A 130 6.30 -6.44 11.71
N GLN A 131 6.12 -7.74 11.93
CA GLN A 131 7.18 -8.74 11.77
C GLN A 131 7.71 -8.80 10.34
N ASP A 132 6.87 -8.66 9.31
CA ASP A 132 7.33 -8.62 7.92
C ASP A 132 8.24 -7.43 7.66
N VAL A 133 7.86 -6.24 8.15
CA VAL A 133 8.70 -5.05 8.07
C VAL A 133 9.97 -5.22 8.91
N ASN A 134 9.86 -5.64 10.17
CA ASN A 134 11.02 -5.84 11.05
C ASN A 134 12.03 -6.79 10.43
N ARG A 135 11.56 -7.93 9.91
CA ARG A 135 12.40 -8.90 9.23
C ARG A 135 13.12 -8.28 8.03
N TYR A 136 12.43 -7.51 7.21
CA TYR A 136 13.02 -6.87 6.05
C TYR A 136 14.07 -5.81 6.47
N MET A 137 13.72 -4.95 7.39
CA MET A 137 14.62 -3.90 7.89
C MET A 137 15.89 -4.51 8.51
N ARG A 138 15.72 -5.50 9.40
CA ARG A 138 16.85 -6.15 10.08
C ARG A 138 17.69 -7.02 9.16
N SER A 139 17.05 -7.91 8.40
CA SER A 139 17.75 -8.99 7.69
C SER A 139 18.20 -8.58 6.30
N VAL A 140 17.46 -7.72 5.61
CA VAL A 140 17.76 -7.30 4.24
C VAL A 140 18.52 -5.99 4.22
N LEU A 141 17.99 -4.97 4.90
CA LEU A 141 18.63 -3.64 4.91
C LEU A 141 19.70 -3.50 5.98
N ARG A 142 19.69 -4.35 7.02
CA ARG A 142 20.60 -4.32 8.17
C ARG A 142 20.50 -3.00 8.95
N GLU A 143 19.31 -2.45 9.01
CA GLU A 143 19.01 -1.24 9.75
C GLU A 143 18.65 -1.55 11.20
N GLU A 144 18.91 -0.59 12.08
CA GLU A 144 18.49 -0.62 13.48
C GLU A 144 17.26 0.28 13.66
N PRO A 145 16.26 -0.12 14.47
CA PRO A 145 15.10 0.73 14.72
C PRO A 145 15.52 2.01 15.45
N LEU A 146 14.84 3.10 15.15
CA LEU A 146 15.00 4.38 15.86
C LEU A 146 14.56 4.25 17.32
N ASP A 147 13.50 3.49 17.56
CA ASP A 147 13.04 3.15 18.88
C ASP A 147 12.84 1.63 19.01
N PRO A 148 13.84 0.92 19.60
CA PRO A 148 13.77 -0.54 19.77
C PRO A 148 12.60 -1.00 20.66
N SER A 149 12.06 -0.15 21.53
CA SER A 149 10.94 -0.51 22.38
C SER A 149 9.63 -0.68 21.62
N LEU A 150 9.56 -0.17 20.39
CA LEU A 150 8.40 -0.26 19.51
C LEU A 150 8.47 -1.46 18.55
N GLU A 151 9.61 -2.15 18.46
CA GLU A 151 9.81 -3.21 17.48
C GLU A 151 8.83 -4.37 17.70
N ASP A 152 8.70 -4.83 18.94
CA ASP A 152 7.85 -5.97 19.33
C ASP A 152 6.65 -5.54 20.18
N ILE A 153 6.08 -4.41 19.86
CA ILE A 153 4.93 -3.90 20.61
C ILE A 153 3.75 -4.87 20.50
N ASP A 154 3.31 -5.39 21.62
CA ASP A 154 2.02 -6.07 21.73
C ASP A 154 0.95 -5.00 21.94
N ASP A 155 0.20 -4.69 20.91
CA ASP A 155 -0.89 -3.71 20.96
C ASP A 155 -2.16 -4.25 21.62
N GLY A 156 -2.06 -5.42 22.28
CA GLY A 156 -3.19 -6.04 22.97
C GLY A 156 -4.31 -6.48 22.03
N SER A 157 -4.03 -6.55 20.73
CA SER A 157 -5.00 -6.96 19.71
C SER A 157 -5.19 -8.48 19.66
N SER A 158 -5.21 -9.12 20.82
CA SER A 158 -5.81 -10.45 20.93
C SER A 158 -7.33 -10.29 20.89
N TRP A 159 -7.92 -10.64 19.79
CA TRP A 159 -9.36 -10.85 19.69
C TRP A 159 -9.74 -12.13 20.38
#